data_18d3a46484bcdd0b9042aafe4d0835a3
#
_entry.id   18d3a46484bcdd0b9042aafe4d0835a3
#
_cell.length_a   1.000
_cell.length_b   1.000
_cell.length_c   1.000
_cell.angle_alpha   90.00
_cell.angle_beta   90.00
_cell.angle_gamma   90.00
#
_symmetry.space_group_name_H-M   'P 1'
#
loop_
_entity.id
_entity.type
_entity.pdbx_description
1 polymer ?
#
loop_
_entity_poly.entity_id
_entity_poly.type
_entity_poly.pdbx_seq_one_letter_code
_entity_poly.pdbx_strand_id
1 'polypeptide(L)'
;VVLHPQFATNRLLYISYVKPGANGFGNLAVARARFENDRLGDVQDIFLANAPGNGTNRSSMWGGRIAFDRQGYLFVTLGDRQWPAVPDLSRHPAQDLLTHNGKTVRLHDDGRVPKDNPFVGTPHALPEIWSLGHRNAQGMAFDPATGDLWQNEHGPLGGDELNLILPKANYGWPVVGYGVHYTTGAAIHEGTMKDGMTPPAYVWVPSIGVSGLTFYTGERFSGWKGDLLAGGMRGQRLMRLRLKDRKVIADEVLIQDMGRIRDVQQGPDGYVYLAIDAQVRGKDGDPTPILRLVPVPRVS
;
A
#
# COMPACT_ATOMS: atom_id res chain seq x y z
N VAL A 1 4.28 -10.94 -0.78
CA VAL A 1 4.01 -12.06 -1.70
C VAL A 1 2.53 -12.09 -2.01
N VAL A 2 2.17 -12.27 -3.29
CA VAL A 2 0.77 -12.38 -3.74
C VAL A 2 0.65 -13.52 -4.74
N LEU A 3 -0.42 -14.32 -4.61
CA LEU A 3 -0.74 -15.36 -5.57
C LEU A 3 -1.44 -14.76 -6.78
N HIS A 4 -1.15 -15.28 -7.97
CA HIS A 4 -1.92 -14.95 -9.17
C HIS A 4 -3.41 -15.30 -8.96
N PRO A 5 -4.38 -14.56 -9.50
CA PRO A 5 -5.81 -14.90 -9.38
C PRO A 5 -6.18 -16.32 -9.83
N GLN A 6 -5.42 -16.87 -10.78
CA GLN A 6 -5.56 -18.24 -11.28
C GLN A 6 -4.48 -19.17 -10.71
N PHE A 7 -3.99 -18.95 -9.50
CA PHE A 7 -2.89 -19.73 -8.89
C PHE A 7 -3.18 -21.23 -8.87
N ALA A 8 -4.42 -21.62 -8.67
CA ALA A 8 -4.81 -23.04 -8.66
C ALA A 8 -4.43 -23.79 -9.95
N THR A 9 -4.39 -23.08 -11.08
CA THR A 9 -4.08 -23.65 -12.40
C THR A 9 -2.68 -23.32 -12.88
N ASN A 10 -2.21 -22.09 -12.70
CA ASN A 10 -0.93 -21.63 -13.25
C ASN A 10 0.24 -21.67 -12.27
N ARG A 11 -0.04 -21.83 -10.98
CA ARG A 11 0.96 -21.88 -9.90
C ARG A 11 1.88 -20.65 -9.81
N LEU A 12 1.48 -19.51 -10.38
CA LEU A 12 2.27 -18.28 -10.36
C LEU A 12 2.06 -17.50 -9.06
N LEU A 13 3.15 -16.98 -8.52
CA LEU A 13 3.14 -16.01 -7.44
C LEU A 13 4.10 -14.85 -7.73
N TYR A 14 3.90 -13.76 -7.02
CA TYR A 14 4.61 -12.50 -7.22
C TYR A 14 5.21 -12.03 -5.91
N ILE A 15 6.45 -11.59 -5.97
CA ILE A 15 7.23 -11.15 -4.81
C ILE A 15 7.75 -9.75 -5.10
N SER A 16 7.36 -8.78 -4.29
CA SER A 16 8.05 -7.48 -4.25
C SER A 16 9.23 -7.57 -3.29
N TYR A 17 10.37 -7.06 -3.70
CA TYR A 17 11.59 -7.09 -2.90
C TYR A 17 12.51 -5.92 -3.28
N VAL A 18 13.47 -5.64 -2.43
CA VAL A 18 14.50 -4.64 -2.73
C VAL A 18 15.64 -5.35 -3.44
N LYS A 19 15.79 -5.10 -4.73
CA LYS A 19 16.90 -5.59 -5.53
C LYS A 19 18.12 -4.73 -5.27
N PRO A 20 19.26 -5.31 -4.81
CA PRO A 20 20.50 -4.57 -4.64
C PRO A 20 20.95 -3.94 -5.96
N GLY A 21 21.37 -2.69 -5.90
CA GLY A 21 21.95 -1.95 -7.00
C GLY A 21 23.40 -1.58 -6.75
N ALA A 22 24.02 -0.87 -7.68
CA ALA A 22 25.37 -0.36 -7.53
C ALA A 22 25.48 0.60 -6.33
N ASN A 23 26.64 0.65 -5.70
CA ASN A 23 26.98 1.55 -4.58
C ASN A 23 26.08 1.41 -3.33
N GLY A 24 25.48 0.23 -3.10
CA GLY A 24 24.65 -0.04 -1.93
C GLY A 24 23.26 0.61 -1.96
N PHE A 25 22.87 1.19 -3.10
CA PHE A 25 21.49 1.60 -3.36
C PHE A 25 20.73 0.43 -3.96
N GLY A 26 19.45 0.30 -3.58
CA GLY A 26 18.56 -0.69 -4.17
C GLY A 26 17.35 -0.01 -4.79
N ASN A 27 16.63 -0.77 -5.60
CA ASN A 27 15.32 -0.38 -6.13
C ASN A 27 14.29 -1.47 -5.86
N LEU A 28 13.03 -1.07 -5.74
CA LEU A 28 11.95 -2.03 -5.65
C LEU A 28 11.87 -2.81 -6.96
N ALA A 29 11.84 -4.12 -6.84
CA ALA A 29 11.60 -5.03 -7.95
C ALA A 29 10.37 -5.90 -7.66
N VAL A 30 9.74 -6.40 -8.71
CA VAL A 30 8.74 -7.44 -8.64
C VAL A 30 9.23 -8.63 -9.44
N ALA A 31 9.36 -9.77 -8.77
CA ALA A 31 9.61 -11.04 -9.39
C ALA A 31 8.33 -11.86 -9.52
N ARG A 32 8.19 -12.58 -10.64
CA ARG A 32 7.21 -13.63 -10.86
C ARG A 32 7.93 -14.97 -10.74
N ALA A 33 7.30 -15.93 -10.06
CA ALA A 33 7.83 -17.27 -9.91
C ALA A 33 6.72 -18.31 -10.02
N ARG A 34 7.09 -19.53 -10.35
CA ARG A 34 6.21 -20.71 -10.28
C ARG A 34 6.43 -21.45 -8.98
N PHE A 35 5.39 -21.81 -8.26
CA PHE A 35 5.46 -22.57 -7.03
C PHE A 35 4.94 -23.99 -7.25
N GLU A 36 5.85 -24.94 -7.26
CA GLU A 36 5.56 -26.36 -7.42
C GLU A 36 6.45 -27.19 -6.50
N ASN A 37 5.91 -28.26 -5.92
CA ASN A 37 6.66 -29.18 -5.04
C ASN A 37 7.41 -28.46 -3.91
N ASP A 38 6.75 -27.48 -3.26
CA ASP A 38 7.30 -26.66 -2.18
C ASP A 38 8.56 -25.85 -2.56
N ARG A 39 8.74 -25.56 -3.84
CA ARG A 39 9.88 -24.79 -4.37
C ARG A 39 9.42 -23.71 -5.32
N LEU A 40 10.25 -22.65 -5.37
CA LEU A 40 10.13 -21.61 -6.38
C LEU A 40 10.99 -21.99 -7.59
N GLY A 41 10.38 -22.08 -8.76
CA GLY A 41 11.04 -22.21 -10.05
C GLY A 41 10.73 -21.01 -10.95
N ASP A 42 11.43 -20.91 -12.07
CA ASP A 42 11.21 -19.90 -13.11
C ASP A 42 11.15 -18.46 -12.56
N VAL A 43 12.01 -18.16 -11.58
CA VAL A 43 12.05 -16.85 -10.94
C VAL A 43 12.55 -15.81 -11.93
N GLN A 44 11.72 -14.83 -12.27
CA GLN A 44 12.02 -13.78 -13.22
C GLN A 44 11.59 -12.41 -12.69
N ASP A 45 12.48 -11.43 -12.73
CA ASP A 45 12.09 -10.03 -12.51
C ASP A 45 11.25 -9.55 -13.70
N ILE A 46 10.04 -9.12 -13.40
CA ILE A 46 9.11 -8.58 -14.39
C ILE A 46 8.97 -7.06 -14.30
N PHE A 47 9.46 -6.46 -13.20
CA PHE A 47 9.47 -5.01 -13.02
C PHE A 47 10.64 -4.60 -12.13
N LEU A 48 11.31 -3.52 -12.50
CA LEU A 48 12.31 -2.83 -11.70
C LEU A 48 12.01 -1.34 -11.67
N ALA A 49 11.76 -0.81 -10.48
CA ALA A 49 11.41 0.58 -10.32
C ALA A 49 12.60 1.51 -10.64
N ASN A 50 12.32 2.59 -11.37
CA ASN A 50 13.19 3.77 -11.46
C ASN A 50 12.79 4.74 -10.33
N ALA A 51 13.16 4.40 -9.08
CA ALA A 51 12.84 5.19 -7.89
C ALA A 51 14.10 5.50 -7.10
N PRO A 52 14.92 6.45 -7.59
CA PRO A 52 16.19 6.77 -6.94
C PRO A 52 15.96 7.32 -5.53
N GLY A 53 16.81 6.92 -4.59
CA GLY A 53 16.86 7.53 -3.26
C GLY A 53 17.53 8.90 -3.29
N ASN A 54 17.37 9.66 -2.23
CA ASN A 54 17.95 11.01 -2.09
C ASN A 54 19.45 11.05 -1.74
N GLY A 55 20.13 9.90 -1.80
CA GLY A 55 21.56 9.80 -1.46
C GLY A 55 21.86 9.69 0.03
N THR A 56 20.98 10.12 0.93
CA THR A 56 21.17 10.10 2.39
C THR A 56 20.47 8.93 3.06
N ASN A 57 19.35 8.46 2.51
CA ASN A 57 18.58 7.35 3.02
C ASN A 57 18.53 6.19 2.01
N ARG A 58 19.23 5.10 2.33
CA ARG A 58 19.41 3.97 1.41
C ARG A 58 18.33 2.89 1.54
N SER A 59 17.51 2.89 2.59
CA SER A 59 16.75 1.70 2.99
C SER A 59 15.32 1.93 3.46
N SER A 60 14.61 2.96 2.99
CA SER A 60 13.25 3.19 3.49
C SER A 60 12.25 3.69 2.45
N MET A 61 10.99 3.65 2.83
CA MET A 61 9.83 4.10 2.04
C MET A 61 9.81 3.50 0.64
N TRP A 62 9.75 2.18 0.60
CA TRP A 62 9.76 1.42 -0.65
C TRP A 62 8.39 1.30 -1.28
N GLY A 63 7.30 1.32 -0.49
CA GLY A 63 6.02 0.81 -0.91
C GLY A 63 6.07 -0.72 -1.02
N GLY A 64 5.72 -1.25 -2.18
CA GLY A 64 5.88 -2.67 -2.51
C GLY A 64 4.64 -3.53 -2.31
N ARG A 65 3.47 -2.95 -2.02
CA ARG A 65 2.22 -3.70 -2.01
C ARG A 65 1.84 -4.06 -3.45
N ILE A 66 1.40 -5.31 -3.63
CA ILE A 66 0.93 -5.85 -4.90
C ILE A 66 -0.54 -6.22 -4.76
N ALA A 67 -1.34 -5.92 -5.79
CA ALA A 67 -2.71 -6.41 -5.92
C ALA A 67 -3.04 -6.69 -7.39
N PHE A 68 -3.96 -7.63 -7.63
CA PHE A 68 -4.52 -7.91 -8.94
C PHE A 68 -5.96 -7.42 -9.06
N ASP A 69 -6.30 -6.84 -10.20
CA ASP A 69 -7.70 -6.60 -10.54
C ASP A 69 -8.37 -7.86 -11.10
N ARG A 70 -9.67 -7.75 -11.40
CA ARG A 70 -10.46 -8.85 -11.98
C ARG A 70 -10.07 -9.23 -13.40
N GLN A 71 -9.40 -8.33 -14.12
CA GLN A 71 -8.89 -8.54 -15.47
C GLN A 71 -7.50 -9.18 -15.48
N GLY A 72 -6.88 -9.33 -14.30
CA GLY A 72 -5.55 -9.91 -14.13
C GLY A 72 -4.42 -8.91 -14.32
N TYR A 73 -4.71 -7.61 -14.31
CA TYR A 73 -3.64 -6.60 -14.25
C TYR A 73 -3.04 -6.50 -12.87
N LEU A 74 -1.74 -6.36 -12.83
CA LEU A 74 -0.92 -6.23 -11.63
C LEU A 74 -0.75 -4.74 -11.27
N PHE A 75 -1.07 -4.39 -10.03
CA PHE A 75 -0.81 -3.07 -9.48
C PHE A 75 0.27 -3.15 -8.41
N VAL A 76 1.18 -2.16 -8.39
CA VAL A 76 2.30 -2.10 -7.44
C VAL A 76 2.42 -0.68 -6.89
N THR A 77 2.53 -0.56 -5.56
CA THR A 77 2.79 0.72 -4.91
C THR A 77 4.29 0.99 -4.80
N LEU A 78 4.69 2.25 -4.98
CA LEU A 78 6.06 2.71 -4.85
C LEU A 78 6.10 3.94 -3.95
N GLY A 79 7.00 3.91 -2.97
CA GLY A 79 7.20 5.03 -2.05
C GLY A 79 8.08 6.13 -2.61
N ASP A 80 8.08 7.28 -1.94
CA ASP A 80 8.86 8.46 -2.34
C ASP A 80 10.36 8.34 -2.03
N ARG A 81 10.80 7.29 -1.34
CA ARG A 81 12.18 7.02 -0.95
C ARG A 81 12.76 8.08 0.00
N GLN A 82 11.90 8.68 0.83
CA GLN A 82 12.25 9.76 1.79
C GLN A 82 12.91 10.98 1.17
N TRP A 83 12.51 11.36 -0.02
CA TRP A 83 12.92 12.65 -0.54
C TRP A 83 12.43 13.77 0.37
N PRO A 84 13.25 14.80 0.66
CA PRO A 84 12.81 15.94 1.45
C PRO A 84 11.65 16.66 0.79
N ALA A 85 10.59 16.94 1.54
CA ALA A 85 9.43 17.66 1.04
C ALA A 85 9.75 19.14 0.74
N VAL A 86 10.73 19.71 1.38
CA VAL A 86 11.12 21.12 1.23
C VAL A 86 12.49 21.26 0.59
N PRO A 87 12.84 22.36 -0.08
CA PRO A 87 12.11 23.64 -0.13
C PRO A 87 11.08 23.76 -1.25
N ASP A 88 11.13 22.96 -2.32
CA ASP A 88 10.22 23.05 -3.47
C ASP A 88 9.33 21.81 -3.55
N LEU A 89 8.10 21.95 -3.09
CA LEU A 89 7.13 20.86 -3.04
C LEU A 89 6.73 20.37 -4.46
N SER A 90 6.67 21.29 -5.42
CA SER A 90 6.23 20.97 -6.80
C SER A 90 7.26 20.17 -7.59
N ARG A 91 8.53 20.28 -7.23
CA ARG A 91 9.65 19.54 -7.85
C ARG A 91 9.98 18.23 -7.13
N HIS A 92 9.21 17.87 -6.12
CA HIS A 92 9.40 16.62 -5.42
C HIS A 92 9.20 15.43 -6.40
N PRO A 93 10.02 14.36 -6.34
CA PRO A 93 9.92 13.24 -7.27
C PRO A 93 8.55 12.54 -7.29
N ALA A 94 7.74 12.64 -6.22
CA ALA A 94 6.37 12.14 -6.22
C ALA A 94 5.46 12.88 -7.22
N GLN A 95 5.82 14.11 -7.61
CA GLN A 95 5.12 14.91 -8.63
C GLN A 95 5.74 14.77 -10.04
N ASP A 96 6.92 14.15 -10.17
CA ASP A 96 7.61 13.94 -11.44
C ASP A 96 7.18 12.63 -12.10
N LEU A 97 6.71 12.69 -13.34
CA LEU A 97 6.29 11.52 -14.11
C LEU A 97 7.46 10.74 -14.74
N LEU A 98 8.70 11.23 -14.64
CA LEU A 98 9.90 10.54 -15.13
C LEU A 98 10.50 9.56 -14.13
N THR A 99 9.91 9.46 -12.91
CA THR A 99 10.34 8.55 -11.85
C THR A 99 9.19 7.77 -11.28
N HIS A 100 9.50 6.64 -10.62
CA HIS A 100 8.50 5.85 -9.90
C HIS A 100 8.34 6.27 -8.42
N ASN A 101 9.05 7.29 -7.94
CA ASN A 101 8.90 7.78 -6.57
C ASN A 101 7.46 8.24 -6.31
N GLY A 102 6.81 7.67 -5.28
CA GLY A 102 5.46 8.05 -4.90
C GLY A 102 4.40 7.79 -5.99
N LYS A 103 4.41 6.61 -6.57
CA LYS A 103 3.52 6.18 -7.65
C LYS A 103 2.77 4.89 -7.31
N THR A 104 1.64 4.71 -7.95
CA THR A 104 1.07 3.39 -8.19
C THR A 104 1.22 3.08 -9.67
N VAL A 105 1.71 1.91 -10.01
CA VAL A 105 1.88 1.45 -11.40
C VAL A 105 0.92 0.31 -11.70
N ARG A 106 0.54 0.18 -12.99
CA ARG A 106 -0.29 -0.92 -13.52
C ARG A 106 0.44 -1.62 -14.65
N LEU A 107 0.51 -2.94 -14.57
CA LEU A 107 1.22 -3.81 -15.50
C LEU A 107 0.36 -5.01 -15.89
N HIS A 108 0.70 -5.68 -16.98
CA HIS A 108 0.29 -7.06 -17.19
C HIS A 108 1.00 -7.98 -16.17
N ASP A 109 0.51 -9.18 -16.00
CA ASP A 109 1.06 -10.22 -15.13
C ASP A 109 2.49 -10.66 -15.51
N ASP A 110 2.93 -10.32 -16.70
CA ASP A 110 4.29 -10.57 -17.22
C ASP A 110 5.20 -9.32 -17.21
N GLY A 111 4.73 -8.20 -16.66
CA GLY A 111 5.45 -6.95 -16.55
C GLY A 111 5.32 -5.99 -17.75
N ARG A 112 4.66 -6.40 -18.84
CA ARG A 112 4.41 -5.49 -19.97
C ARG A 112 3.46 -4.37 -19.55
N VAL A 113 3.64 -3.20 -20.18
CA VAL A 113 2.77 -2.04 -19.95
C VAL A 113 1.46 -2.20 -20.72
N PRO A 114 0.28 -2.11 -20.07
CA PRO A 114 -1.01 -2.08 -20.76
C PRO A 114 -1.14 -0.85 -21.69
N LYS A 115 -1.66 -1.06 -22.89
CA LYS A 115 -1.78 0.01 -23.90
C LYS A 115 -2.79 1.10 -23.50
N ASP A 116 -3.70 0.79 -22.61
CA ASP A 116 -4.74 1.68 -22.08
C ASP A 116 -4.35 2.36 -20.76
N ASN A 117 -3.08 2.26 -20.34
CA ASN A 117 -2.60 3.01 -19.19
C ASN A 117 -2.68 4.53 -19.44
N PRO A 118 -2.98 5.31 -18.38
CA PRO A 118 -3.36 6.72 -18.53
C PRO A 118 -2.26 7.64 -19.03
N PHE A 119 -0.99 7.22 -18.97
CA PHE A 119 0.17 8.00 -19.42
C PHE A 119 0.84 7.42 -20.67
N VAL A 120 0.30 6.37 -21.29
CA VAL A 120 0.81 5.86 -22.57
C VAL A 120 0.71 6.97 -23.62
N GLY A 121 1.82 7.21 -24.33
CA GLY A 121 1.92 8.27 -25.34
C GLY A 121 2.05 9.69 -24.77
N THR A 122 2.08 9.87 -23.46
CA THR A 122 2.31 11.17 -22.83
C THR A 122 3.83 11.47 -22.86
N PRO A 123 4.28 12.59 -23.47
CA PRO A 123 5.68 12.97 -23.41
C PRO A 123 6.16 13.17 -21.97
N HIS A 124 7.38 12.75 -21.69
CA HIS A 124 8.01 12.89 -20.37
C HIS A 124 7.23 12.21 -19.23
N ALA A 125 6.59 11.07 -19.51
CA ALA A 125 5.93 10.25 -18.52
C ALA A 125 6.27 8.77 -18.70
N LEU A 126 6.47 8.06 -17.60
CA LEU A 126 6.63 6.60 -17.61
C LEU A 126 5.24 5.97 -17.86
N PRO A 127 5.10 5.14 -18.90
CA PRO A 127 3.78 4.66 -19.35
C PRO A 127 3.12 3.68 -18.39
N GLU A 128 3.86 3.05 -17.50
CA GLU A 128 3.33 2.14 -16.47
C GLU A 128 2.66 2.85 -15.29
N ILE A 129 2.83 4.17 -15.13
CA ILE A 129 2.23 4.93 -14.04
C ILE A 129 0.70 4.90 -14.17
N TRP A 130 0.02 4.59 -13.05
CA TRP A 130 -1.42 4.66 -12.91
C TRP A 130 -1.87 5.92 -12.17
N SER A 131 -1.22 6.23 -11.04
CA SER A 131 -1.46 7.43 -10.22
C SER A 131 -0.15 7.96 -9.62
N LEU A 132 -0.16 9.22 -9.16
CA LEU A 132 1.01 9.91 -8.64
C LEU A 132 0.70 10.70 -7.37
N GLY A 133 1.74 11.30 -6.78
CA GLY A 133 1.58 12.14 -5.59
C GLY A 133 1.35 11.34 -4.31
N HIS A 134 1.89 10.14 -4.21
CA HIS A 134 1.88 9.30 -3.02
C HIS A 134 3.15 9.48 -2.20
N ARG A 135 3.05 9.28 -0.88
CA ARG A 135 4.22 9.28 0.00
C ARG A 135 4.79 7.88 0.22
N ASN A 136 4.04 7.00 0.83
CA ASN A 136 4.52 5.64 1.14
C ASN A 136 3.33 4.70 1.39
N ALA A 137 2.75 4.22 0.33
CA ALA A 137 1.60 3.30 0.39
C ALA A 137 2.01 1.92 0.89
N GLN A 138 1.24 1.38 1.84
CA GLN A 138 1.53 0.14 2.56
C GLN A 138 0.47 -0.94 2.31
N GLY A 139 -0.79 -0.58 2.25
CA GLY A 139 -1.89 -1.47 1.95
C GLY A 139 -2.56 -1.11 0.64
N MET A 140 -3.03 -2.12 -0.09
CA MET A 140 -3.78 -1.95 -1.33
C MET A 140 -4.73 -3.12 -1.50
N ALA A 141 -5.99 -2.85 -1.82
CA ALA A 141 -7.01 -3.87 -2.02
C ALA A 141 -8.07 -3.41 -3.02
N PHE A 142 -8.54 -4.33 -3.84
CA PHE A 142 -9.71 -4.10 -4.69
C PHE A 142 -11.00 -4.41 -3.92
N ASP A 143 -11.98 -3.52 -4.02
CA ASP A 143 -13.34 -3.80 -3.55
C ASP A 143 -13.93 -4.94 -4.41
N PRO A 144 -14.28 -6.08 -3.80
CA PRO A 144 -14.82 -7.21 -4.54
C PRO A 144 -16.22 -6.96 -5.10
N ALA A 145 -16.94 -5.95 -4.64
CA ALA A 145 -18.26 -5.58 -5.17
C ALA A 145 -18.15 -4.64 -6.37
N THR A 146 -17.39 -3.57 -6.25
CA THR A 146 -17.32 -2.49 -7.26
C THR A 146 -16.14 -2.63 -8.22
N GLY A 147 -15.04 -3.27 -7.80
CA GLY A 147 -13.76 -3.28 -8.52
C GLY A 147 -12.92 -2.03 -8.28
N ASP A 148 -13.33 -1.16 -7.37
CA ASP A 148 -12.58 0.04 -7.00
C ASP A 148 -11.27 -0.33 -6.28
N LEU A 149 -10.19 0.34 -6.64
CA LEU A 149 -8.89 0.17 -5.98
C LEU A 149 -8.76 1.12 -4.81
N TRP A 150 -8.49 0.58 -3.64
CA TRP A 150 -8.24 1.31 -2.40
C TRP A 150 -6.81 1.12 -1.93
N GLN A 151 -6.21 2.20 -1.42
CA GLN A 151 -4.83 2.22 -0.95
C GLN A 151 -4.73 3.05 0.32
N ASN A 152 -3.98 2.56 1.32
CA ASN A 152 -3.60 3.38 2.46
C ASN A 152 -2.13 3.75 2.38
N GLU A 153 -1.78 4.92 2.94
CA GLU A 153 -0.41 5.40 2.94
C GLU A 153 -0.04 6.19 4.20
N HIS A 154 1.26 6.19 4.50
CA HIS A 154 1.79 6.96 5.60
C HIS A 154 1.87 8.44 5.26
N GLY A 155 1.27 9.28 6.10
CA GLY A 155 1.61 10.69 6.20
C GLY A 155 2.93 10.94 6.94
N PRO A 156 3.34 12.20 7.11
CA PRO A 156 4.38 12.57 8.07
C PRO A 156 3.88 12.44 9.52
N LEU A 157 4.24 13.29 10.44
CA LEU A 157 3.71 13.25 11.81
C LEU A 157 2.22 13.67 11.80
N GLY A 158 1.33 12.70 11.78
CA GLY A 158 -0.10 12.84 11.49
C GLY A 158 -0.42 12.62 10.00
N GLY A 159 -1.70 12.45 9.66
CA GLY A 159 -2.18 12.43 8.28
C GLY A 159 -1.85 11.18 7.48
N ASP A 160 -1.91 9.98 8.08
CA ASP A 160 -2.05 8.75 7.30
C ASP A 160 -3.37 8.81 6.53
N GLU A 161 -3.40 8.27 5.31
CA GLU A 161 -4.53 8.42 4.40
C GLU A 161 -5.08 7.10 3.90
N LEU A 162 -6.39 7.08 3.63
CA LEU A 162 -7.02 6.08 2.79
C LEU A 162 -7.51 6.74 1.51
N ASN A 163 -7.06 6.24 0.39
CA ASN A 163 -7.31 6.79 -0.93
C ASN A 163 -8.09 5.82 -1.82
N LEU A 164 -9.10 6.31 -2.52
CA LEU A 164 -9.69 5.64 -3.69
C LEU A 164 -8.81 5.94 -4.90
N ILE A 165 -8.17 4.92 -5.46
CA ILE A 165 -7.15 5.10 -6.50
C ILE A 165 -7.78 5.14 -7.89
N LEU A 166 -7.68 6.30 -8.52
CA LEU A 166 -8.20 6.57 -9.86
C LEU A 166 -7.05 6.68 -10.88
N PRO A 167 -7.28 6.30 -12.15
CA PRO A 167 -6.29 6.50 -13.20
C PRO A 167 -5.97 7.98 -13.39
N LYS A 168 -4.69 8.30 -13.57
CA LYS A 168 -4.16 9.65 -13.80
C LYS A 168 -4.29 10.62 -12.62
N ALA A 169 -4.88 10.19 -11.49
CA ALA A 169 -5.09 11.06 -10.33
C ALA A 169 -3.76 11.40 -9.62
N ASN A 170 -3.67 12.64 -9.13
CA ASN A 170 -2.57 13.12 -8.30
C ASN A 170 -3.07 13.27 -6.85
N TYR A 171 -2.47 12.52 -5.90
CA TYR A 171 -2.84 12.53 -4.48
C TYR A 171 -2.08 13.57 -3.66
N GLY A 172 -1.28 14.38 -4.33
CA GLY A 172 -0.81 15.67 -3.84
C GLY A 172 0.46 15.68 -3.00
N TRP A 173 0.96 14.55 -2.52
CA TRP A 173 2.21 14.52 -1.75
C TRP A 173 3.38 15.11 -2.56
N PRO A 174 4.21 16.04 -1.98
CA PRO A 174 4.09 16.68 -0.65
C PRO A 174 3.35 18.01 -0.67
N VAL A 175 2.77 18.44 -1.79
CA VAL A 175 2.16 19.76 -1.97
C VAL A 175 0.97 19.95 -1.03
N VAL A 176 0.11 18.95 -0.91
CA VAL A 176 -0.98 18.91 0.06
C VAL A 176 -0.82 17.71 0.99
N GLY A 177 -1.40 17.80 2.20
CA GLY A 177 -1.39 16.73 3.20
C GLY A 177 -1.85 17.23 4.56
N TYR A 178 -1.87 16.34 5.56
CA TYR A 178 -2.48 16.60 6.87
C TYR A 178 -1.48 16.54 8.03
N GLY A 179 -0.25 16.13 7.77
CA GLY A 179 0.76 15.99 8.82
C GLY A 179 1.73 17.19 8.90
N VAL A 180 2.62 17.09 9.85
CA VAL A 180 3.65 18.13 10.12
C VAL A 180 5.04 17.51 10.17
N HIS A 181 6.07 18.32 10.16
CA HIS A 181 7.46 17.85 10.22
C HIS A 181 7.76 17.15 11.56
N TYR A 182 8.38 15.97 11.50
CA TYR A 182 8.59 15.09 12.66
C TYR A 182 9.34 15.73 13.82
N THR A 183 10.33 16.55 13.55
CA THR A 183 11.21 17.11 14.58
C THR A 183 10.75 18.48 15.06
N THR A 184 10.28 19.31 14.13
CA THR A 184 9.98 20.72 14.42
C THR A 184 8.51 21.01 14.65
N GLY A 185 7.61 20.10 14.23
CA GLY A 185 6.17 20.34 14.21
C GLY A 185 5.73 21.41 13.20
N ALA A 186 6.66 21.90 12.36
CA ALA A 186 6.34 22.91 11.36
C ALA A 186 5.45 22.34 10.25
N ALA A 187 4.62 23.20 9.65
CA ALA A 187 3.85 22.87 8.45
C ALA A 187 4.80 22.49 7.31
N ILE A 188 4.44 21.44 6.57
CA ILE A 188 5.15 20.97 5.37
C ILE A 188 4.42 21.46 4.12
N HIS A 189 3.12 21.27 4.11
CA HIS A 189 2.25 21.38 2.95
C HIS A 189 1.79 22.82 2.71
N GLU A 190 1.37 23.13 1.48
CA GLU A 190 0.69 24.41 1.17
C GLU A 190 -0.73 24.45 1.76
N GLY A 191 -1.31 23.29 2.06
CA GLY A 191 -2.63 23.12 2.64
C GLY A 191 -3.06 21.65 2.61
N THR A 192 -4.35 21.41 2.86
CA THR A 192 -4.93 20.06 2.83
C THR A 192 -5.61 19.73 1.50
N MET A 193 -5.84 20.73 0.67
CA MET A 193 -6.48 20.60 -0.66
C MET A 193 -5.87 21.59 -1.65
N LYS A 194 -5.84 21.22 -2.92
CA LYS A 194 -5.43 22.06 -4.04
C LYS A 194 -6.11 21.59 -5.32
N ASP A 195 -6.46 22.50 -6.21
CA ASP A 195 -7.06 22.17 -7.50
C ASP A 195 -6.14 21.25 -8.31
N GLY A 196 -6.74 20.23 -8.93
CA GLY A 196 -6.00 19.20 -9.67
C GLY A 196 -5.42 18.08 -8.80
N MET A 197 -5.59 18.13 -7.47
CA MET A 197 -5.20 17.08 -6.55
C MET A 197 -6.41 16.39 -5.94
N THR A 198 -6.35 15.07 -5.84
CA THR A 198 -7.44 14.24 -5.34
C THR A 198 -7.34 14.13 -3.83
N PRO A 199 -8.36 14.54 -3.06
CA PRO A 199 -8.33 14.42 -1.61
C PRO A 199 -8.50 12.95 -1.18
N PRO A 200 -7.97 12.57 0.00
CA PRO A 200 -8.19 11.26 0.58
C PRO A 200 -9.66 11.06 0.96
N ALA A 201 -10.11 9.79 0.91
CA ALA A 201 -11.44 9.40 1.39
C ALA A 201 -11.54 9.36 2.91
N TYR A 202 -10.40 9.18 3.60
CA TYR A 202 -10.29 9.16 5.06
C TYR A 202 -8.88 9.51 5.50
N VAL A 203 -8.75 10.18 6.65
CA VAL A 203 -7.47 10.61 7.22
C VAL A 203 -7.39 10.21 8.69
N TRP A 204 -6.27 9.61 9.08
CA TRP A 204 -5.97 9.33 10.49
C TRP A 204 -5.12 10.44 11.09
N VAL A 205 -5.72 11.21 12.03
CA VAL A 205 -5.02 12.19 12.86
C VAL A 205 -5.37 11.92 14.32
N PRO A 206 -4.41 11.43 15.12
CA PRO A 206 -3.02 11.15 14.82
C PRO A 206 -2.84 9.92 13.89
N SER A 207 -1.71 9.87 13.17
CA SER A 207 -1.34 8.71 12.36
C SER A 207 -1.27 7.43 13.18
N ILE A 208 -1.78 6.35 12.62
CA ILE A 208 -1.72 5.01 13.21
C ILE A 208 -0.56 4.17 12.66
N GLY A 209 0.18 4.69 11.66
CA GLY A 209 1.18 3.94 10.91
C GLY A 209 0.52 2.82 10.12
N VAL A 210 -0.35 3.18 9.18
CA VAL A 210 -1.14 2.23 8.39
C VAL A 210 -0.28 1.16 7.73
N SER A 211 -0.83 -0.05 7.55
CA SER A 211 -0.10 -1.20 7.01
C SER A 211 -0.99 -2.01 6.05
N GLY A 212 -1.20 -3.32 6.30
CA GLY A 212 -2.07 -4.14 5.48
C GLY A 212 -3.48 -3.59 5.35
N LEU A 213 -4.11 -3.86 4.20
CA LEU A 213 -5.45 -3.43 3.85
C LEU A 213 -6.17 -4.58 3.15
N THR A 214 -7.37 -4.93 3.58
CA THR A 214 -8.16 -5.99 2.94
C THR A 214 -9.65 -5.75 3.10
N PHE A 215 -10.44 -6.11 2.09
CA PHE A 215 -11.89 -6.20 2.21
C PHE A 215 -12.29 -7.52 2.84
N TYR A 216 -13.22 -7.48 3.78
CA TYR A 216 -13.80 -8.68 4.33
C TYR A 216 -14.95 -9.18 3.45
N THR A 217 -14.83 -10.40 2.95
CA THR A 217 -15.82 -11.03 2.06
C THR A 217 -16.47 -12.27 2.66
N GLY A 218 -15.97 -12.70 3.84
CA GLY A 218 -16.43 -13.92 4.52
C GLY A 218 -17.76 -13.75 5.25
N GLU A 219 -18.21 -14.86 5.84
CA GLU A 219 -19.46 -14.92 6.60
C GLU A 219 -19.22 -15.16 8.11
N ARG A 220 -17.96 -15.33 8.56
CA ARG A 220 -17.63 -15.64 9.96
C ARG A 220 -17.93 -14.49 10.91
N PHE A 221 -17.74 -13.24 10.46
CA PHE A 221 -17.99 -12.05 11.26
C PHE A 221 -19.26 -11.38 10.75
N SER A 222 -20.36 -11.54 11.50
CA SER A 222 -21.66 -10.97 11.14
C SER A 222 -21.58 -9.45 10.98
N GLY A 223 -22.05 -8.91 9.85
CA GLY A 223 -22.09 -7.49 9.56
C GLY A 223 -20.74 -6.86 9.13
N TRP A 224 -19.72 -7.69 8.82
CA TRP A 224 -18.43 -7.18 8.31
C TRP A 224 -18.29 -7.28 6.80
N LYS A 225 -19.13 -8.05 6.15
CA LYS A 225 -19.04 -8.29 4.70
C LYS A 225 -19.11 -6.98 3.91
N GLY A 226 -18.10 -6.73 3.08
CA GLY A 226 -17.93 -5.50 2.32
C GLY A 226 -17.19 -4.39 3.06
N ASP A 227 -16.89 -4.54 4.36
CA ASP A 227 -16.11 -3.57 5.11
C ASP A 227 -14.61 -3.74 4.85
N LEU A 228 -13.87 -2.64 4.97
CA LEU A 228 -12.44 -2.58 4.78
C LEU A 228 -11.72 -2.69 6.13
N LEU A 229 -10.74 -3.58 6.24
CA LEU A 229 -9.91 -3.76 7.43
C LEU A 229 -8.52 -3.17 7.18
N ALA A 230 -8.06 -2.31 8.08
CA ALA A 230 -6.76 -1.63 8.01
C ALA A 230 -5.94 -1.90 9.28
N GLY A 231 -4.72 -2.41 9.10
CA GLY A 231 -3.77 -2.57 10.19
C GLY A 231 -3.05 -1.26 10.51
N GLY A 232 -2.71 -1.05 11.79
CA GLY A 232 -1.90 0.07 12.25
C GLY A 232 -0.70 -0.40 13.05
N MET A 233 0.49 0.04 12.65
CA MET A 233 1.73 -0.32 13.32
C MET A 233 1.97 0.53 14.57
N ARG A 234 1.99 1.87 14.43
CA ARG A 234 2.22 2.78 15.55
C ARG A 234 1.03 2.81 16.50
N GLY A 235 -0.19 2.78 15.95
CA GLY A 235 -1.41 2.73 16.73
C GLY A 235 -1.68 1.37 17.37
N GLN A 236 -0.94 0.32 17.01
CA GLN A 236 -1.09 -1.05 17.49
C GLN A 236 -2.55 -1.52 17.45
N ARG A 237 -3.24 -1.21 16.33
CA ARG A 237 -4.67 -1.42 16.21
C ARG A 237 -5.09 -2.01 14.88
N LEU A 238 -6.19 -2.74 14.91
CA LEU A 238 -6.95 -3.12 13.73
C LEU A 238 -8.17 -2.20 13.63
N MET A 239 -8.29 -1.50 12.50
CA MET A 239 -9.43 -0.66 12.19
C MET A 239 -10.36 -1.37 11.22
N ARG A 240 -11.65 -1.18 11.41
CA ARG A 240 -12.70 -1.52 10.45
C ARG A 240 -13.32 -0.24 9.92
N LEU A 241 -13.36 -0.10 8.62
CA LEU A 241 -13.95 1.05 7.93
C LEU A 241 -15.14 0.57 7.11
N ARG A 242 -16.30 1.13 7.37
CA ARG A 242 -17.51 0.85 6.60
C ARG A 242 -17.60 1.83 5.44
N LEU A 243 -17.74 1.28 4.25
CA LEU A 243 -17.83 2.07 3.03
C LEU A 243 -19.26 2.09 2.50
N LYS A 244 -19.66 3.23 1.96
CA LYS A 244 -20.88 3.40 1.18
C LYS A 244 -20.64 4.49 0.13
N ASP A 245 -21.00 4.22 -1.12
CA ASP A 245 -20.87 5.18 -2.22
C ASP A 245 -19.46 5.81 -2.30
N ARG A 246 -18.44 4.97 -2.17
CA ARG A 246 -17.00 5.37 -2.18
C ARG A 246 -16.59 6.31 -1.04
N LYS A 247 -17.34 6.36 0.05
CA LYS A 247 -17.07 7.17 1.24
C LYS A 247 -16.99 6.29 2.47
N VAL A 248 -16.10 6.65 3.40
CA VAL A 248 -16.10 6.06 4.73
C VAL A 248 -17.23 6.69 5.53
N ILE A 249 -18.20 5.88 5.93
CA ILE A 249 -19.40 6.32 6.67
C ILE A 249 -19.33 5.98 8.17
N ALA A 250 -18.44 5.08 8.56
CA ALA A 250 -18.15 4.75 9.96
C ALA A 250 -16.77 4.09 10.07
N ASP A 251 -16.13 4.26 11.19
CA ASP A 251 -14.90 3.59 11.57
C ASP A 251 -15.01 3.00 12.98
N GLU A 252 -14.27 1.94 13.23
CA GLU A 252 -14.28 1.21 14.48
C GLU A 252 -12.90 0.62 14.77
N VAL A 253 -12.43 0.73 16.01
CA VAL A 253 -11.25 0.00 16.50
C VAL A 253 -11.68 -1.38 16.96
N LEU A 254 -11.28 -2.42 16.22
CA LEU A 254 -11.61 -3.81 16.56
C LEU A 254 -10.66 -4.39 17.60
N ILE A 255 -9.38 -4.05 17.49
CA ILE A 255 -8.29 -4.54 18.35
C ILE A 255 -7.36 -3.38 18.64
N GLN A 256 -6.84 -3.32 19.86
CA GLN A 256 -5.83 -2.35 20.29
C GLN A 256 -4.80 -3.02 21.21
N ASP A 257 -3.57 -2.48 21.20
CA ASP A 257 -2.45 -2.84 22.09
C ASP A 257 -1.96 -4.29 21.99
N MET A 258 -2.19 -4.95 20.85
CA MET A 258 -1.68 -6.31 20.56
C MET A 258 -0.36 -6.33 19.79
N GLY A 259 0.38 -5.22 19.75
CA GLY A 259 1.60 -5.07 18.96
C GLY A 259 1.39 -4.41 17.61
N ARG A 260 2.46 -4.25 16.86
CA ARG A 260 2.46 -3.58 15.56
C ARG A 260 1.86 -4.50 14.50
N ILE A 261 0.67 -4.20 14.03
CA ILE A 261 0.04 -4.97 12.96
C ILE A 261 0.70 -4.61 11.62
N ARG A 262 1.41 -5.56 11.02
CA ARG A 262 2.13 -5.39 9.75
C ARG A 262 1.29 -5.73 8.54
N ASP A 263 0.46 -6.74 8.67
CA ASP A 263 -0.44 -7.14 7.60
C ASP A 263 -1.76 -7.68 8.15
N VAL A 264 -2.79 -7.56 7.34
CA VAL A 264 -4.14 -8.01 7.60
C VAL A 264 -4.64 -8.73 6.34
N GLN A 265 -5.08 -9.97 6.49
CA GLN A 265 -5.58 -10.77 5.36
C GLN A 265 -6.78 -11.62 5.80
N GLN A 266 -7.72 -11.83 4.89
CA GLN A 266 -8.72 -12.86 5.05
C GLN A 266 -8.19 -14.18 4.52
N GLY A 267 -8.27 -15.22 5.34
CA GLY A 267 -7.93 -16.59 4.93
C GLY A 267 -9.05 -17.25 4.10
N PRO A 268 -8.73 -18.34 3.40
CA PRO A 268 -9.73 -19.09 2.63
C PRO A 268 -10.83 -19.72 3.49
N ASP A 269 -10.59 -19.85 4.79
CA ASP A 269 -11.53 -20.35 5.80
C ASP A 269 -12.50 -19.24 6.30
N GLY A 270 -12.36 -18.01 5.78
CA GLY A 270 -13.19 -16.85 6.13
C GLY A 270 -12.82 -16.16 7.43
N TYR A 271 -11.74 -16.58 8.11
CA TYR A 271 -11.20 -15.86 9.27
C TYR A 271 -10.24 -14.75 8.83
N VAL A 272 -10.00 -13.80 9.72
CA VAL A 272 -9.03 -12.72 9.54
C VAL A 272 -7.73 -13.08 10.24
N TYR A 273 -6.62 -12.91 9.53
CA TYR A 273 -5.27 -13.18 10.01
C TYR A 273 -4.47 -11.88 10.08
N LEU A 274 -3.74 -11.72 11.18
CA LEU A 274 -2.90 -10.56 11.44
C LEU A 274 -1.44 -11.00 11.57
N ALA A 275 -0.55 -10.38 10.82
CA ALA A 275 0.88 -10.49 11.05
C ALA A 275 1.31 -9.41 12.06
N ILE A 276 1.80 -9.82 13.20
CA ILE A 276 2.20 -8.92 14.29
C ILE A 276 3.72 -8.82 14.34
N ASP A 277 4.23 -7.59 14.29
CA ASP A 277 5.64 -7.32 14.55
C ASP A 277 5.82 -7.09 16.06
N ALA A 278 6.45 -8.04 16.73
CA ALA A 278 6.71 -8.00 18.16
C ALA A 278 7.76 -6.95 18.58
N GLN A 279 8.48 -6.36 17.63
CA GLN A 279 9.64 -5.49 17.85
C GLN A 279 9.38 -4.12 18.50
N VAL A 280 8.27 -3.89 19.19
CA VAL A 280 8.14 -2.64 19.96
C VAL A 280 9.00 -2.65 21.24
N ARG A 281 9.35 -3.81 21.76
CA ARG A 281 10.18 -4.00 22.96
C ARG A 281 10.98 -5.31 22.98
N GLY A 282 10.94 -6.12 21.93
CA GLY A 282 11.62 -7.41 21.86
C GLY A 282 13.09 -7.28 21.47
N LYS A 283 13.87 -8.27 21.87
CA LYS A 283 15.23 -8.46 21.36
C LYS A 283 15.15 -9.05 19.96
N ASP A 284 16.17 -8.83 19.13
CA ASP A 284 16.31 -9.51 17.85
C ASP A 284 16.15 -11.02 18.05
N GLY A 285 15.19 -11.63 17.33
CA GLY A 285 14.90 -13.05 17.43
C GLY A 285 13.58 -13.42 18.10
N ASP A 286 12.81 -12.45 18.62
CA ASP A 286 11.46 -12.73 19.12
C ASP A 286 10.53 -13.17 17.96
N PRO A 287 9.69 -14.21 18.16
CA PRO A 287 8.84 -14.71 17.11
C PRO A 287 7.79 -13.64 16.69
N THR A 288 7.61 -13.50 15.41
CA THR A 288 6.54 -12.65 14.82
C THR A 288 5.28 -13.50 14.69
N PRO A 289 4.29 -13.36 15.58
CA PRO A 289 3.11 -14.22 15.56
C PRO A 289 2.19 -13.87 14.40
N ILE A 290 1.54 -14.89 13.85
CA ILE A 290 0.36 -14.75 13.02
C ILE A 290 -0.85 -15.07 13.88
N LEU A 291 -1.69 -14.07 14.15
CA LEU A 291 -2.90 -14.21 14.94
C LEU A 291 -4.10 -14.46 14.03
N ARG A 292 -4.99 -15.37 14.43
CA ARG A 292 -6.28 -15.58 13.78
C ARG A 292 -7.38 -15.03 14.67
N LEU A 293 -8.20 -14.12 14.12
CA LEU A 293 -9.40 -13.65 14.77
C LEU A 293 -10.51 -14.70 14.71
N VAL A 294 -11.18 -14.92 15.82
CA VAL A 294 -12.35 -15.79 15.90
C VAL A 294 -13.53 -15.01 16.47
N PRO A 295 -14.75 -15.20 15.95
CA PRO A 295 -15.93 -14.57 16.54
C PRO A 295 -16.16 -15.08 17.97
N VAL A 296 -16.47 -14.18 18.88
CA VAL A 296 -16.96 -14.58 20.21
C VAL A 296 -18.44 -14.93 20.07
N PRO A 297 -18.88 -16.09 20.60
CA PRO A 297 -20.30 -16.40 20.65
C PRO A 297 -21.05 -15.27 21.38
N ARG A 298 -22.15 -14.79 20.80
CA ARG A 298 -23.02 -13.87 21.54
C ARG A 298 -23.55 -14.64 22.76
N VAL A 299 -23.19 -14.16 23.95
CA VAL A 299 -23.87 -14.59 25.18
C VAL A 299 -25.29 -14.06 25.03
N SER A 300 -26.24 -14.98 24.84
CA SER A 300 -27.68 -14.69 24.77
C SER A 300 -28.22 -14.25 26.12
#